data_4609e3c58070752aa0d89a6af012b98a
#
_entry.id   4609e3c58070752aa0d89a6af012b98a
#
_cell.length_a   1.000
_cell.length_b   1.000
_cell.length_c   1.000
_cell.angle_alpha   90.00
_cell.angle_beta   90.00
_cell.angle_gamma   90.00
#
_symmetry.space_group_name_H-M   'P 1'
#
loop_
_entity.id
_entity.type
_entity.pdbx_description
1 polymer ?
#
loop_
_entity_poly.entity_id
_entity_poly.type
_entity_poly.pdbx_seq_one_letter_code
_entity_poly.pdbx_strand_id
1 'polypeptide(L)'
;VALLAANHRSEQTKEQIRVANEQNSFSNYYKHIEEFEKYLNKIWDKKSHTSSPRKLHKVLFPNARYGDFSISIAIWDNYESMVSQFVKQTSELTKCEKSDQNRILVEMQETVREFANTLYLTSYAGSSGSGVNHNGVQAIVQDGDVKLFIAQIQTVAKLVDEICSFELAYEPNERLKQ
;
A
#
# COMPACT_ATOMS: atom_id res chain seq x y z
N VAL A 1 56.76 -18.06 -6.29
CA VAL A 1 56.50 -16.62 -6.41
C VAL A 1 55.28 -16.39 -7.33
N ALA A 2 55.22 -16.97 -8.55
CA ALA A 2 54.13 -16.77 -9.50
C ALA A 2 52.73 -17.19 -8.94
N LEU A 3 52.66 -18.32 -8.23
CA LEU A 3 51.42 -18.85 -7.64
C LEU A 3 50.86 -17.92 -6.53
N LEU A 4 51.72 -17.33 -5.72
CA LEU A 4 51.34 -16.36 -4.68
C LEU A 4 50.82 -15.07 -5.30
N ALA A 5 51.44 -14.60 -6.39
CA ALA A 5 50.95 -13.41 -7.09
C ALA A 5 49.61 -13.65 -7.79
N ALA A 6 49.38 -14.84 -8.33
CA ALA A 6 48.07 -15.20 -8.91
C ALA A 6 46.97 -15.27 -7.86
N ASN A 7 47.27 -15.88 -6.70
CA ASN A 7 46.32 -15.93 -5.57
C ASN A 7 45.96 -14.51 -5.06
N HIS A 8 46.98 -13.67 -4.91
CA HIS A 8 46.74 -12.29 -4.45
C HIS A 8 45.88 -11.47 -5.43
N ARG A 9 46.12 -11.63 -6.75
CA ARG A 9 45.28 -11.01 -7.77
C ARG A 9 43.83 -11.53 -7.74
N SER A 10 43.64 -12.85 -7.52
CA SER A 10 42.32 -13.45 -7.40
C SER A 10 41.55 -12.86 -6.23
N GLU A 11 42.18 -12.73 -5.06
CA GLU A 11 41.54 -12.14 -3.88
C GLU A 11 41.23 -10.65 -4.09
N GLN A 12 42.12 -9.89 -4.71
CA GLN A 12 41.84 -8.49 -5.06
C GLN A 12 40.62 -8.36 -6.02
N THR A 13 40.55 -9.23 -7.02
CA THR A 13 39.45 -9.24 -7.98
C THR A 13 38.13 -9.58 -7.30
N LYS A 14 38.11 -10.58 -6.42
CA LYS A 14 36.89 -10.92 -5.63
C LYS A 14 36.43 -9.74 -4.79
N GLU A 15 37.33 -9.05 -4.10
CA GLU A 15 37.01 -7.90 -3.28
C GLU A 15 36.48 -6.72 -4.13
N GLN A 16 37.09 -6.47 -5.29
CA GLN A 16 36.59 -5.45 -6.23
C GLN A 16 35.16 -5.75 -6.71
N ILE A 17 34.88 -7.04 -7.06
CA ILE A 17 33.54 -7.47 -7.45
C ILE A 17 32.56 -7.28 -6.29
N ARG A 18 32.94 -7.64 -5.07
CA ARG A 18 32.09 -7.46 -3.89
C ARG A 18 31.74 -6.00 -3.68
N VAL A 19 32.74 -5.11 -3.69
CA VAL A 19 32.53 -3.66 -3.52
C VAL A 19 31.67 -3.08 -4.64
N ALA A 20 31.93 -3.49 -5.90
CA ALA A 20 31.13 -3.04 -7.04
C ALA A 20 29.66 -3.47 -6.92
N ASN A 21 29.42 -4.72 -6.48
CA ASN A 21 28.05 -5.21 -6.27
C ASN A 21 27.34 -4.46 -5.14
N GLU A 22 28.01 -4.16 -4.05
CA GLU A 22 27.45 -3.36 -2.96
C GLU A 22 27.10 -1.93 -3.43
N GLN A 23 27.99 -1.28 -4.18
CA GLN A 23 27.76 0.04 -4.74
C GLN A 23 26.57 0.02 -5.73
N ASN A 24 26.49 -0.99 -6.59
CA ASN A 24 25.38 -1.16 -7.53
C ASN A 24 24.05 -1.37 -6.79
N SER A 25 24.03 -2.23 -5.78
CA SER A 25 22.82 -2.47 -4.97
C SER A 25 22.36 -1.20 -4.27
N PHE A 26 23.30 -0.45 -3.69
CA PHE A 26 23.01 0.83 -3.05
C PHE A 26 22.47 1.85 -4.07
N SER A 27 23.13 2.01 -5.21
CA SER A 27 22.69 2.91 -6.27
C SER A 27 21.30 2.57 -6.79
N ASN A 28 21.04 1.29 -7.06
CA ASN A 28 19.76 0.80 -7.52
C ASN A 28 18.64 1.04 -6.49
N TYR A 29 18.92 0.84 -5.21
CA TYR A 29 17.98 1.11 -4.14
C TYR A 29 17.53 2.58 -4.11
N TYR A 30 18.48 3.53 -4.18
CA TYR A 30 18.13 4.96 -4.17
C TYR A 30 17.41 5.38 -5.45
N LYS A 31 17.84 4.86 -6.60
CA LYS A 31 17.16 5.11 -7.87
C LYS A 31 15.71 4.59 -7.82
N HIS A 32 15.48 3.43 -7.27
CA HIS A 32 14.12 2.87 -7.11
C HIS A 32 13.24 3.75 -6.21
N ILE A 33 13.78 4.29 -5.10
CA ILE A 33 13.06 5.24 -4.25
C ILE A 33 12.72 6.51 -5.06
N GLU A 34 13.66 7.07 -5.79
CA GLU A 34 13.42 8.28 -6.59
C GLU A 34 12.36 8.07 -7.67
N GLU A 35 12.41 6.95 -8.38
CA GLU A 35 11.41 6.61 -9.39
C GLU A 35 10.04 6.37 -8.76
N PHE A 36 9.98 5.73 -7.59
CA PHE A 36 8.74 5.57 -6.85
C PHE A 36 8.16 6.90 -6.38
N GLU A 37 8.99 7.82 -5.86
CA GLU A 37 8.55 9.18 -5.48
C GLU A 37 8.02 9.95 -6.71
N LYS A 38 8.67 9.87 -7.86
CA LYS A 38 8.21 10.47 -9.12
C LYS A 38 6.89 9.87 -9.58
N TYR A 39 6.75 8.54 -9.49
CA TYR A 39 5.53 7.83 -9.83
C TYR A 39 4.36 8.27 -8.95
N LEU A 40 4.55 8.31 -7.63
CA LEU A 40 3.53 8.78 -6.70
C LEU A 40 3.10 10.22 -7.00
N ASN A 41 4.04 11.11 -7.28
CA ASN A 41 3.74 12.50 -7.65
C ASN A 41 2.94 12.62 -8.95
N LYS A 42 3.03 11.62 -9.84
CA LYS A 42 2.29 11.58 -11.10
C LYS A 42 0.85 11.09 -10.92
N ILE A 43 0.65 10.04 -10.07
CA ILE A 43 -0.67 9.45 -9.85
C ILE A 43 -1.49 10.22 -8.80
N TRP A 44 -0.82 10.98 -7.94
CA TRP A 44 -1.51 11.75 -6.90
C TRP A 44 -1.87 13.14 -7.36
N ASP A 45 -3.15 13.37 -7.43
CA ASP A 45 -3.67 14.73 -7.43
C ASP A 45 -3.33 15.38 -6.08
N LYS A 46 -3.02 16.69 -6.07
CA LYS A 46 -2.50 17.45 -4.90
C LYS A 46 -3.26 17.32 -3.58
N LYS A 47 -4.32 16.52 -3.55
CA LYS A 47 -5.23 16.32 -2.40
C LYS A 47 -5.15 14.98 -1.70
N SER A 48 -4.51 13.97 -2.28
CA SER A 48 -4.35 12.66 -1.64
C SER A 48 -2.90 12.50 -1.18
N HIS A 49 -2.69 12.30 0.10
CA HIS A 49 -1.37 12.43 0.69
C HIS A 49 -0.96 11.14 1.38
N THR A 50 0.21 10.63 1.05
CA THR A 50 0.95 9.90 2.07
C THR A 50 1.78 10.89 2.87
N SER A 51 1.83 10.66 4.16
CA SER A 51 2.67 11.46 5.06
C SER A 51 4.17 11.28 4.77
N SER A 52 4.57 10.24 4.03
CA SER A 52 5.97 9.95 3.72
C SER A 52 6.14 8.90 2.62
N PRO A 53 6.43 9.30 1.37
CA PRO A 53 6.71 8.37 0.25
C PRO A 53 7.79 7.33 0.58
N ARG A 54 8.84 7.74 1.28
CA ARG A 54 9.94 6.84 1.67
C ARG A 54 9.51 5.77 2.68
N LYS A 55 8.62 6.10 3.62
CA LYS A 55 8.07 5.11 4.56
C LYS A 55 7.16 4.14 3.81
N LEU A 56 6.32 4.64 2.92
CA LEU A 56 5.49 3.82 2.06
C LEU A 56 6.35 2.87 1.21
N HIS A 57 7.39 3.37 0.54
CA HIS A 57 8.35 2.56 -0.20
C HIS A 57 8.95 1.43 0.65
N LYS A 58 9.40 1.76 1.88
CA LYS A 58 9.99 0.77 2.80
C LYS A 58 9.00 -0.34 3.19
N VAL A 59 7.72 0.00 3.33
CA VAL A 59 6.67 -0.96 3.68
C VAL A 59 6.33 -1.85 2.48
N LEU A 60 6.21 -1.26 1.30
CA LEU A 60 5.90 -2.02 0.08
C LEU A 60 7.08 -2.90 -0.38
N PHE A 61 8.31 -2.40 -0.29
CA PHE A 61 9.52 -3.03 -0.82
C PHE A 61 10.56 -3.25 0.30
N PRO A 62 10.29 -4.12 1.29
CA PRO A 62 11.15 -4.27 2.46
C PRO A 62 12.55 -4.78 2.12
N ASN A 63 12.68 -5.53 1.03
CA ASN A 63 13.91 -6.15 0.56
C ASN A 63 14.65 -5.34 -0.51
N ALA A 64 14.12 -4.18 -0.91
CA ALA A 64 14.71 -3.35 -1.99
C ALA A 64 16.18 -3.00 -1.75
N ARG A 65 16.60 -2.84 -0.48
CA ARG A 65 18.00 -2.60 -0.12
C ARG A 65 18.94 -3.75 -0.51
N TYR A 66 18.39 -4.95 -0.64
CA TYR A 66 19.13 -6.14 -1.03
C TYR A 66 18.97 -6.48 -2.52
N GLY A 67 18.33 -5.59 -3.29
CA GLY A 67 18.12 -5.74 -4.73
C GLY A 67 16.85 -6.52 -5.10
N ASP A 68 16.01 -6.85 -4.13
CA ASP A 68 14.68 -7.45 -4.36
C ASP A 68 13.62 -6.35 -4.26
N PHE A 69 13.05 -5.98 -5.41
CA PHE A 69 12.06 -4.91 -5.55
C PHE A 69 10.63 -5.44 -5.60
N SER A 70 10.40 -6.70 -5.25
CA SER A 70 9.04 -7.25 -5.17
C SER A 70 8.23 -6.65 -4.02
N ILE A 71 6.92 -6.53 -4.22
CA ILE A 71 5.99 -6.06 -3.18
C ILE A 71 5.96 -7.09 -2.04
N SER A 72 5.88 -6.59 -0.82
CA SER A 72 5.74 -7.40 0.39
C SER A 72 4.52 -8.31 0.33
N ILE A 73 4.72 -9.61 0.45
CA ILE A 73 3.64 -10.60 0.55
C ILE A 73 2.70 -10.27 1.71
N ALA A 74 3.24 -9.83 2.84
CA ALA A 74 2.42 -9.46 4.00
C ALA A 74 1.48 -8.27 3.72
N ILE A 75 1.92 -7.30 2.93
CA ILE A 75 1.06 -6.18 2.50
C ILE A 75 -0.01 -6.68 1.51
N TRP A 76 0.36 -7.57 0.61
CA TRP A 76 -0.56 -8.19 -0.32
C TRP A 76 -1.65 -9.00 0.41
N ASP A 77 -1.28 -9.86 1.34
CA ASP A 77 -2.20 -10.67 2.14
C ASP A 77 -3.16 -9.78 2.95
N ASN A 78 -2.65 -8.70 3.54
CA ASN A 78 -3.48 -7.73 4.26
C ASN A 78 -4.47 -7.02 3.32
N TYR A 79 -4.04 -6.66 2.12
CA TYR A 79 -4.91 -6.04 1.11
C TYR A 79 -6.02 -6.99 0.67
N GLU A 80 -5.69 -8.24 0.33
CA GLU A 80 -6.66 -9.27 -0.03
C GLU A 80 -7.66 -9.54 1.10
N SER A 81 -7.19 -9.58 2.33
CA SER A 81 -8.03 -9.73 3.53
C SER A 81 -9.00 -8.55 3.67
N MET A 82 -8.51 -7.32 3.55
CA MET A 82 -9.33 -6.10 3.59
C MET A 82 -10.40 -6.12 2.49
N VAL A 83 -10.04 -6.43 1.26
CA VAL A 83 -10.98 -6.51 0.12
C VAL A 83 -12.04 -7.58 0.36
N SER A 84 -11.65 -8.76 0.82
CA SER A 84 -12.56 -9.87 1.10
C SER A 84 -13.56 -9.53 2.20
N GLN A 85 -13.08 -8.88 3.28
CA GLN A 85 -13.92 -8.42 4.36
C GLN A 85 -14.88 -7.31 3.91
N PHE A 86 -14.41 -6.37 3.10
CA PHE A 86 -15.22 -5.30 2.53
C PHE A 86 -16.37 -5.85 1.66
N VAL A 87 -16.07 -6.79 0.76
CA VAL A 87 -17.09 -7.42 -0.09
C VAL A 87 -18.14 -8.14 0.75
N LYS A 88 -17.74 -8.87 1.79
CA LYS A 88 -18.64 -9.52 2.74
C LYS A 88 -19.53 -8.52 3.45
N GLN A 89 -18.96 -7.48 4.03
CA GLN A 89 -19.69 -6.42 4.76
C GLN A 89 -20.67 -5.66 3.84
N THR A 90 -20.30 -5.39 2.60
CA THR A 90 -21.22 -4.79 1.60
C THR A 90 -22.42 -5.69 1.33
N SER A 91 -22.22 -7.00 1.21
CA SER A 91 -23.32 -7.96 1.05
C SER A 91 -24.22 -8.05 2.30
N GLU A 92 -23.65 -7.95 3.49
CA GLU A 92 -24.40 -7.92 4.75
C GLU A 92 -25.23 -6.62 4.87
N LEU A 93 -24.63 -5.49 4.52
CA LEU A 93 -25.28 -4.15 4.56
C LEU A 93 -26.56 -4.09 3.71
N THR A 94 -26.59 -4.82 2.59
CA THR A 94 -27.77 -4.86 1.72
C THR A 94 -28.92 -5.74 2.25
N LYS A 95 -28.66 -6.57 3.26
CA LYS A 95 -29.61 -7.56 3.80
C LYS A 95 -30.02 -7.29 5.25
N CYS A 96 -29.27 -6.46 5.96
CA CYS A 96 -29.50 -6.23 7.39
C CYS A 96 -30.60 -5.19 7.65
N GLU A 97 -31.14 -5.22 8.87
CA GLU A 97 -32.05 -4.18 9.37
C GLU A 97 -31.28 -2.86 9.60
N LYS A 98 -32.03 -1.76 9.61
CA LYS A 98 -31.46 -0.42 9.78
C LYS A 98 -30.66 -0.24 11.08
N SER A 99 -31.03 -0.98 12.13
CA SER A 99 -30.29 -1.00 13.40
C SER A 99 -28.87 -1.53 13.28
N ASP A 100 -28.65 -2.54 12.42
CA ASP A 100 -27.34 -3.16 12.22
C ASP A 100 -26.47 -2.43 11.19
N GLN A 101 -27.08 -1.61 10.32
CA GLN A 101 -26.36 -0.85 9.31
C GLN A 101 -25.25 0.02 9.93
N ASN A 102 -25.55 0.70 11.04
CA ASN A 102 -24.57 1.56 11.71
C ASN A 102 -23.34 0.78 12.18
N ARG A 103 -23.53 -0.43 12.73
CA ARG A 103 -22.42 -1.29 13.15
C ARG A 103 -21.56 -1.69 11.94
N ILE A 104 -22.18 -2.14 10.87
CA ILE A 104 -21.47 -2.58 9.67
C ILE A 104 -20.66 -1.43 9.03
N LEU A 105 -21.27 -0.23 8.93
CA LEU A 105 -20.58 0.94 8.38
C LEU A 105 -19.36 1.34 9.21
N VAL A 106 -19.46 1.28 10.54
CA VAL A 106 -18.31 1.56 11.42
C VAL A 106 -17.23 0.52 11.23
N GLU A 107 -17.56 -0.78 11.22
CA GLU A 107 -16.62 -1.86 10.99
C GLU A 107 -15.91 -1.74 9.63
N MET A 108 -16.66 -1.40 8.56
CA MET A 108 -16.08 -1.16 7.23
C MET A 108 -15.06 -0.01 7.25
N GLN A 109 -15.39 1.10 7.88
CA GLN A 109 -14.48 2.25 7.97
C GLN A 109 -13.21 1.90 8.76
N GLU A 110 -13.36 1.19 9.89
CA GLU A 110 -12.21 0.75 10.70
C GLU A 110 -11.29 -0.17 9.90
N THR A 111 -11.82 -1.16 9.20
CA THR A 111 -11.04 -2.08 8.35
C THR A 111 -10.19 -1.32 7.32
N VAL A 112 -10.81 -0.37 6.62
CA VAL A 112 -10.10 0.43 5.61
C VAL A 112 -9.10 1.38 6.25
N ARG A 113 -9.45 1.99 7.39
CA ARG A 113 -8.57 2.90 8.13
C ARG A 113 -7.31 2.18 8.63
N GLU A 114 -7.46 0.99 9.20
CA GLU A 114 -6.33 0.20 9.68
C GLU A 114 -5.38 -0.13 8.53
N PHE A 115 -5.91 -0.59 7.39
CA PHE A 115 -5.10 -0.86 6.23
C PHE A 115 -4.43 0.40 5.66
N ALA A 116 -5.17 1.51 5.51
CA ALA A 116 -4.62 2.78 5.04
C ALA A 116 -3.49 3.30 5.95
N ASN A 117 -3.62 3.12 7.27
CA ASN A 117 -2.59 3.49 8.23
C ASN A 117 -1.30 2.68 8.03
N THR A 118 -1.39 1.39 7.69
CA THR A 118 -0.19 0.57 7.40
C THR A 118 0.58 1.09 6.20
N LEU A 119 -0.10 1.74 5.26
CA LEU A 119 0.45 2.37 4.07
C LEU A 119 0.76 3.88 4.26
N TYR A 120 0.62 4.40 5.46
CA TYR A 120 0.82 5.84 5.74
C TYR A 120 -0.07 6.77 4.90
N LEU A 121 -1.25 6.31 4.50
CA LEU A 121 -2.23 7.12 3.78
C LEU A 121 -3.01 7.98 4.78
N THR A 122 -3.00 9.29 4.60
CA THR A 122 -3.54 10.23 5.61
C THR A 122 -4.88 10.86 5.23
N SER A 123 -5.31 10.73 3.97
CA SER A 123 -6.54 11.40 3.50
C SER A 123 -7.30 10.49 2.54
N TYR A 124 -8.08 9.59 3.10
CA TYR A 124 -8.91 8.65 2.35
C TYR A 124 -10.41 8.82 2.60
N ALA A 125 -10.82 9.59 3.60
CA ALA A 125 -12.22 9.87 3.88
C ALA A 125 -12.53 11.34 3.64
N GLY A 126 -13.63 11.62 2.96
CA GLY A 126 -14.16 12.96 2.83
C GLY A 126 -14.40 13.59 4.20
N SER A 127 -14.06 14.86 4.34
CA SER A 127 -14.10 15.57 5.62
C SER A 127 -15.50 16.07 6.00
N SER A 128 -16.52 15.80 5.20
CA SER A 128 -17.88 16.28 5.43
C SER A 128 -18.89 15.15 5.26
N GLY A 129 -19.75 14.97 6.26
CA GLY A 129 -20.83 13.99 6.24
C GLY A 129 -21.48 13.79 7.60
N SER A 130 -22.59 13.07 7.63
CA SER A 130 -23.27 12.70 8.86
C SER A 130 -22.50 11.60 9.58
N GLY A 131 -22.26 11.77 10.87
CA GLY A 131 -21.62 10.73 11.69
C GLY A 131 -22.61 9.61 12.03
N VAL A 132 -22.19 8.38 11.80
CA VAL A 132 -22.85 7.17 12.30
C VAL A 132 -22.03 6.65 13.47
N ASN A 133 -22.67 6.38 14.61
CA ASN A 133 -22.00 5.95 15.82
C ASN A 133 -22.38 4.51 16.18
N HIS A 134 -21.38 3.71 16.54
CA HIS A 134 -21.57 2.41 17.15
C HIS A 134 -20.52 2.21 18.26
N ASN A 135 -20.97 1.96 19.48
CA ASN A 135 -20.12 1.76 20.66
C ASN A 135 -19.05 2.85 20.88
N GLY A 136 -19.38 4.13 20.59
CA GLY A 136 -18.46 5.25 20.74
C GLY A 136 -17.47 5.44 19.57
N VAL A 137 -17.48 4.56 18.59
CA VAL A 137 -16.72 4.71 17.34
C VAL A 137 -17.62 5.35 16.29
N GLN A 138 -17.08 6.31 15.57
CA GLN A 138 -17.84 7.10 14.59
C GLN A 138 -17.34 6.84 13.17
N ALA A 139 -18.25 6.44 12.27
CA ALA A 139 -18.03 6.45 10.84
C ALA A 139 -18.63 7.73 10.23
N ILE A 140 -17.96 8.34 9.29
CA ILE A 140 -18.45 9.51 8.56
C ILE A 140 -19.08 9.05 7.26
N VAL A 141 -20.40 9.20 7.17
CA VAL A 141 -21.18 8.88 5.96
C VAL A 141 -21.55 10.18 5.28
N GLN A 142 -21.06 10.40 4.08
CA GLN A 142 -21.33 11.63 3.35
C GLN A 142 -22.84 11.76 3.06
N ASP A 143 -23.44 12.85 3.52
CA ASP A 143 -24.86 13.18 3.33
C ASP A 143 -25.85 12.07 3.75
N GLY A 144 -25.41 11.12 4.60
CA GLY A 144 -26.21 9.97 4.99
C GLY A 144 -26.38 8.92 3.88
N ASP A 145 -25.69 9.06 2.74
CA ASP A 145 -25.80 8.13 1.62
C ASP A 145 -24.76 7.01 1.74
N VAL A 146 -25.24 5.83 2.05
CA VAL A 146 -24.44 4.60 2.15
C VAL A 146 -23.70 4.28 0.84
N LYS A 147 -24.29 4.57 -0.34
CA LYS A 147 -23.66 4.32 -1.63
C LYS A 147 -22.43 5.21 -1.83
N LEU A 148 -22.53 6.49 -1.43
CA LEU A 148 -21.38 7.40 -1.47
C LEU A 148 -20.28 6.96 -0.51
N PHE A 149 -20.63 6.45 0.68
CA PHE A 149 -19.66 5.87 1.61
C PHE A 149 -18.92 4.67 1.01
N ILE A 150 -19.66 3.73 0.41
CA ILE A 150 -19.07 2.57 -0.28
C ILE A 150 -18.14 3.03 -1.41
N ALA A 151 -18.57 4.00 -2.22
CA ALA A 151 -17.75 4.54 -3.31
C ALA A 151 -16.45 5.21 -2.81
N GLN A 152 -16.48 5.87 -1.66
CA GLN A 152 -15.27 6.43 -1.03
C GLN A 152 -14.28 5.34 -0.64
N ILE A 153 -14.77 4.25 -0.03
CA ILE A 153 -13.92 3.10 0.34
C ILE A 153 -13.33 2.43 -0.89
N GLN A 154 -14.14 2.24 -1.95
CA GLN A 154 -13.65 1.71 -3.23
C GLN A 154 -12.55 2.61 -3.84
N THR A 155 -12.61 3.91 -3.61
CA THR A 155 -11.58 4.85 -4.07
C THR A 155 -10.24 4.58 -3.37
N VAL A 156 -10.25 4.25 -2.06
CA VAL A 156 -9.03 3.86 -1.35
C VAL A 156 -8.41 2.59 -1.95
N ALA A 157 -9.24 1.58 -2.22
CA ALA A 157 -8.77 0.34 -2.81
C ALA A 157 -8.17 0.56 -4.22
N LYS A 158 -8.80 1.40 -5.04
CA LYS A 158 -8.23 1.80 -6.35
C LYS A 158 -6.90 2.53 -6.20
N LEU A 159 -6.78 3.42 -5.21
CA LEU A 159 -5.52 4.11 -4.92
C LEU A 159 -4.41 3.12 -4.55
N VAL A 160 -4.73 2.09 -3.78
CA VAL A 160 -3.78 1.02 -3.43
C VAL A 160 -3.35 0.25 -4.68
N ASP A 161 -4.31 -0.12 -5.55
CA ASP A 161 -4.00 -0.76 -6.84
C ASP A 161 -3.08 0.12 -7.71
N GLU A 162 -3.35 1.42 -7.78
CA GLU A 162 -2.50 2.37 -8.50
C GLU A 162 -1.09 2.44 -7.90
N ILE A 163 -0.96 2.51 -6.57
CA ILE A 163 0.35 2.52 -5.89
C ILE A 163 1.12 1.23 -6.18
N CYS A 164 0.46 0.07 -6.07
CA CYS A 164 1.07 -1.23 -6.30
C CYS A 164 1.43 -1.46 -7.78
N SER A 165 0.73 -0.81 -8.71
CA SER A 165 1.04 -0.86 -10.15
C SER A 165 2.38 -0.21 -10.53
N PHE A 166 3.10 0.36 -9.58
CA PHE A 166 4.52 0.70 -9.76
C PHE A 166 5.38 -0.55 -10.00
N GLU A 167 5.03 -1.68 -9.41
CA GLU A 167 5.65 -2.98 -9.70
C GLU A 167 5.03 -3.57 -10.97
N LEU A 168 5.88 -3.85 -11.96
CA LEU A 168 5.44 -4.32 -13.29
C LEU A 168 4.76 -5.70 -13.27
N ALA A 169 5.05 -6.52 -12.27
CA ALA A 169 4.44 -7.84 -12.09
C ALA A 169 3.11 -7.79 -11.31
N TYR A 170 2.69 -6.61 -10.85
CA TYR A 170 1.46 -6.46 -10.10
C TYR A 170 0.22 -6.61 -11.00
N GLU A 171 -0.72 -7.43 -10.56
CA GLU A 171 -2.04 -7.57 -11.18
C GLU A 171 -3.12 -6.98 -10.26
N PRO A 172 -3.87 -5.96 -10.72
CA PRO A 172 -4.92 -5.32 -9.91
C PRO A 172 -6.04 -6.28 -9.51
N ASN A 173 -6.63 -6.05 -8.34
CA ASN A 173 -7.73 -6.88 -7.83
C ASN A 173 -9.04 -6.62 -8.58
N GLU A 174 -9.47 -7.57 -9.42
CA GLU A 174 -10.69 -7.47 -10.23
C GLU A 174 -12.00 -7.43 -9.39
N ARG A 175 -11.97 -7.90 -8.12
CA ARG A 175 -13.17 -7.95 -7.25
C ARG A 175 -13.71 -6.57 -6.88
N LEU A 176 -12.91 -5.52 -7.01
CA LEU A 176 -13.31 -4.15 -6.69
C LEU A 176 -13.90 -3.41 -7.89
N LYS A 177 -13.88 -4.01 -9.07
CA LYS A 177 -14.44 -3.42 -10.30
C LYS A 177 -15.95 -3.67 -10.45
N GLN A 178 -16.53 -4.54 -9.61
CA GLN A 178 -17.97 -4.88 -9.57
C GLN A 178 -18.70 -3.99 -8.56
#